data_c3441bea9735ba5829d08ac8c24f039a
#
_entry.id   c3441bea9735ba5829d08ac8c24f039a
#
_cell.length_a   1.000
_cell.length_b   1.000
_cell.length_c   1.000
_cell.angle_alpha   90.00
_cell.angle_beta   90.00
_cell.angle_gamma   90.00
#
_symmetry.space_group_name_H-M   'P 1'
#
loop_
_entity.id
_entity.type
_entity.pdbx_description
1 polymer ?
#
loop_
_entity_poly.entity_id
_entity_poly.type
_entity_poly.pdbx_seq_one_letter_code
_entity_poly.pdbx_strand_id
1 'polypeptide(L)'
;MKKTTLIFASLMMLFALKVNAQNERVLLLESFTNTGCGPCAQYNPAMDALIANNAGKIAAIKYHVNWPSSNDPMFLHNTGENSARTSYYGVNSVPHVVIDGNRFSDNPGNLNQSIINQLSVLESPMEMRLTYEVDEVKNIITVYVMGRASVDLTGSLKLYVGVIEKEIHFTSAPGPNGERDFYSVMKKMLPTSTGTVLGEMAAGDYFTYTFTWELANIYNIDQLDAIAWVQNSSTKEVYQACKSSQDFVPFYANEACVNGLSNIKSVTCSGVEAPKVVLSNYGSNTLTSTDLEVFVNGELMNTVSWNGNLACLASETVDLGEITFPVEEQNLLEVKLTNVNGEVDEAPSNDVTSFTITGSPDIVGKTLKLTVRTDANPEETTWKVTHLGTGEVVLEGGPYDTPNHNYTETLVITGDGCYDFTIYDAGGNGLTGSGIYGLKAGSTTVFSGKSFKDSESNEFSYEVTANVEETLNATTAIYPNPTTGILNIESDGEQMVTIYNMAGQRVYEGMSSGNLQIDMKAYGAGIYAIQVGSETQRVVVK
;
A
#
# COMPACT_ATOMS: atom_id res chain seq x y z
N MET A 1 6.52 -72.91 44.16
CA MET A 1 5.29 -72.44 43.52
C MET A 1 5.32 -70.93 43.52
N LYS A 2 5.71 -70.32 42.38
CA LYS A 2 5.75 -68.86 42.17
C LYS A 2 4.47 -68.45 41.44
N LYS A 3 3.67 -67.58 42.05
CA LYS A 3 2.45 -67.03 41.49
C LYS A 3 2.88 -65.81 40.64
N THR A 4 2.67 -65.85 39.33
CA THR A 4 2.89 -64.75 38.38
C THR A 4 1.58 -63.96 38.31
N THR A 5 1.61 -62.71 38.75
CA THR A 5 0.46 -61.80 38.66
C THR A 5 0.59 -61.03 37.31
N LEU A 6 -0.33 -61.27 36.38
CA LEU A 6 -0.48 -60.52 35.14
C LEU A 6 -1.18 -59.18 35.47
N ILE A 7 -0.48 -58.06 35.23
CA ILE A 7 -1.08 -56.72 35.25
C ILE A 7 -1.53 -56.42 33.84
N PHE A 8 -2.84 -56.34 33.60
CA PHE A 8 -3.45 -55.82 32.38
C PHE A 8 -3.43 -54.29 32.47
N ALA A 9 -2.52 -53.66 31.74
CA ALA A 9 -2.57 -52.21 31.52
C ALA A 9 -3.60 -51.92 30.42
N SER A 10 -4.79 -51.48 30.83
CA SER A 10 -5.79 -50.95 29.90
C SER A 10 -5.36 -49.57 29.41
N LEU A 11 -4.87 -49.50 28.18
CA LEU A 11 -4.58 -48.28 27.48
C LEU A 11 -5.91 -47.67 27.02
N MET A 12 -6.49 -46.79 27.85
CA MET A 12 -7.64 -45.97 27.46
C MET A 12 -7.16 -44.95 26.42
N MET A 13 -7.37 -45.23 25.14
CA MET A 13 -7.21 -44.28 24.05
C MET A 13 -8.37 -43.28 24.17
N LEU A 14 -8.09 -42.11 24.78
CA LEU A 14 -8.98 -40.97 24.72
C LEU A 14 -8.98 -40.48 23.23
N PHE A 15 -9.97 -40.94 22.48
CA PHE A 15 -10.40 -40.21 21.30
C PHE A 15 -10.99 -38.88 21.81
N ALA A 16 -10.21 -37.81 21.75
CA ALA A 16 -10.74 -36.48 21.84
C ALA A 16 -11.62 -36.30 20.58
N LEU A 17 -12.91 -36.57 20.73
CA LEU A 17 -13.91 -36.06 19.79
C LEU A 17 -13.72 -34.53 19.79
N LYS A 18 -13.10 -33.98 18.76
CA LYS A 18 -13.22 -32.57 18.46
C LYS A 18 -14.73 -32.34 18.21
N VAL A 19 -15.44 -31.93 19.23
CA VAL A 19 -16.73 -31.29 19.06
C VAL A 19 -16.38 -29.99 18.37
N ASN A 20 -16.46 -29.94 17.04
CA ASN A 20 -16.47 -28.71 16.35
C ASN A 20 -17.67 -27.93 16.91
N ALA A 21 -17.40 -26.89 17.67
CA ALA A 21 -18.44 -25.95 18.05
C ALA A 21 -18.98 -25.38 16.74
N GLN A 22 -20.21 -25.73 16.44
CA GLN A 22 -20.91 -25.34 15.23
C GLN A 22 -21.18 -23.85 15.35
N ASN A 23 -20.61 -23.04 14.44
CA ASN A 23 -20.86 -21.61 14.47
C ASN A 23 -22.28 -21.32 14.01
N GLU A 24 -23.00 -20.54 14.79
CA GLU A 24 -24.32 -20.06 14.38
C GLU A 24 -24.21 -19.23 13.12
N ARG A 25 -25.08 -19.54 12.15
CA ARG A 25 -25.14 -18.80 10.90
C ARG A 25 -25.98 -17.54 11.06
N VAL A 26 -25.42 -16.41 10.71
CA VAL A 26 -26.13 -15.16 10.47
C VAL A 26 -26.29 -15.00 8.96
N LEU A 27 -27.55 -14.92 8.51
CA LEU A 27 -27.88 -14.76 7.08
C LEU A 27 -27.65 -13.32 6.63
N LEU A 28 -26.96 -13.11 5.53
CA LEU A 28 -26.96 -11.83 4.85
C LEU A 28 -28.24 -11.67 4.03
N LEU A 29 -29.01 -10.61 4.30
CA LEU A 29 -30.13 -10.22 3.48
C LEU A 29 -29.82 -8.90 2.74
N GLU A 30 -29.70 -8.97 1.43
CA GLU A 30 -29.51 -7.81 0.56
C GLU A 30 -30.81 -7.52 -0.18
N SER A 31 -31.38 -6.35 0.00
CA SER A 31 -32.64 -5.95 -0.64
C SER A 31 -32.45 -4.76 -1.56
N PHE A 32 -33.15 -4.76 -2.68
CA PHE A 32 -33.11 -3.71 -3.69
C PHE A 32 -34.48 -3.06 -3.82
N THR A 33 -34.55 -1.73 -3.66
CA THR A 33 -35.78 -0.96 -3.54
C THR A 33 -35.66 0.42 -4.20
N ASN A 34 -36.77 1.17 -4.26
CA ASN A 34 -36.79 2.54 -4.77
C ASN A 34 -38.05 3.28 -4.30
N THR A 35 -37.93 4.54 -3.97
CA THR A 35 -39.03 5.41 -3.48
C THR A 35 -40.11 5.69 -4.53
N GLY A 36 -39.87 5.36 -5.79
CA GLY A 36 -40.85 5.44 -6.88
C GLY A 36 -41.59 4.13 -7.15
N CYS A 37 -41.21 3.06 -6.47
CA CYS A 37 -41.66 1.69 -6.75
C CYS A 37 -42.93 1.37 -5.91
N GLY A 38 -44.09 1.32 -6.51
CA GLY A 38 -45.35 0.96 -5.83
C GLY A 38 -45.32 -0.43 -5.19
N PRO A 39 -44.87 -1.50 -5.88
CA PRO A 39 -44.71 -2.82 -5.26
C PRO A 39 -43.72 -2.84 -4.09
N CYS A 40 -42.71 -1.95 -4.08
CA CYS A 40 -41.78 -1.83 -2.96
C CYS A 40 -42.54 -1.40 -1.68
N ALA A 41 -43.36 -0.36 -1.77
CA ALA A 41 -44.19 0.08 -0.66
C ALA A 41 -45.17 -0.98 -0.14
N GLN A 42 -45.57 -1.93 -1.02
CA GLN A 42 -46.44 -3.04 -0.65
C GLN A 42 -45.71 -4.14 0.14
N TYR A 43 -44.47 -4.50 -0.26
CA TYR A 43 -43.77 -5.67 0.29
C TYR A 43 -42.73 -5.32 1.35
N ASN A 44 -42.14 -4.13 1.33
CA ASN A 44 -41.12 -3.72 2.28
C ASN A 44 -41.59 -3.84 3.76
N PRO A 45 -42.79 -3.39 4.16
CA PRO A 45 -43.20 -3.47 5.56
C PRO A 45 -43.25 -4.92 6.10
N ALA A 46 -43.71 -5.88 5.28
CA ALA A 46 -43.74 -7.30 5.69
C ALA A 46 -42.32 -7.88 5.78
N MET A 47 -41.44 -7.52 4.85
CA MET A 47 -40.01 -7.93 4.88
C MET A 47 -39.30 -7.31 6.10
N ASP A 48 -39.53 -6.05 6.41
CA ASP A 48 -38.95 -5.38 7.58
C ASP A 48 -39.39 -5.99 8.90
N ALA A 49 -40.67 -6.33 9.01
CA ALA A 49 -41.20 -7.08 10.13
C ALA A 49 -40.56 -8.47 10.26
N LEU A 50 -40.33 -9.16 9.13
CA LEU A 50 -39.64 -10.46 9.13
C LEU A 50 -38.18 -10.32 9.59
N ILE A 51 -37.45 -9.30 9.13
CA ILE A 51 -36.10 -9.00 9.56
C ILE A 51 -36.06 -8.70 11.06
N ALA A 52 -36.93 -7.82 11.55
CA ALA A 52 -37.02 -7.45 12.96
C ALA A 52 -37.33 -8.67 13.87
N ASN A 53 -38.23 -9.56 13.46
CA ASN A 53 -38.55 -10.77 14.19
C ASN A 53 -37.43 -11.81 14.19
N ASN A 54 -36.41 -11.64 13.33
CA ASN A 54 -35.24 -12.49 13.22
C ASN A 54 -33.93 -11.70 13.42
N ALA A 55 -33.95 -10.66 14.25
CA ALA A 55 -32.83 -9.75 14.44
C ALA A 55 -31.50 -10.43 14.82
N GLY A 56 -31.53 -11.58 15.54
CA GLY A 56 -30.34 -12.39 15.87
C GLY A 56 -29.85 -13.28 14.74
N LYS A 57 -30.62 -13.44 13.65
CA LYS A 57 -30.33 -14.39 12.56
C LYS A 57 -30.08 -13.72 11.22
N ILE A 58 -30.37 -12.42 11.08
CA ILE A 58 -30.30 -11.69 9.82
C ILE A 58 -29.47 -10.41 10.00
N ALA A 59 -28.43 -10.28 9.18
CA ALA A 59 -27.76 -9.01 8.89
C ALA A 59 -28.36 -8.47 7.58
N ALA A 60 -29.06 -7.34 7.65
CA ALA A 60 -29.77 -6.78 6.51
C ALA A 60 -29.11 -5.49 6.00
N ILE A 61 -29.07 -5.33 4.67
CA ILE A 61 -28.66 -4.11 3.98
C ILE A 61 -29.56 -3.86 2.79
N LYS A 62 -30.03 -2.64 2.60
CA LYS A 62 -30.88 -2.26 1.50
C LYS A 62 -30.20 -1.25 0.59
N TYR A 63 -30.20 -1.57 -0.68
CA TYR A 63 -29.68 -0.76 -1.77
C TYR A 63 -30.84 -0.08 -2.50
N HIS A 64 -30.73 1.23 -2.67
CA HIS A 64 -31.67 1.96 -3.50
C HIS A 64 -31.19 2.01 -4.95
N VAL A 65 -32.06 1.71 -5.91
CA VAL A 65 -31.73 1.72 -7.34
C VAL A 65 -32.23 2.99 -8.03
N ASN A 66 -31.76 3.26 -9.26
CA ASN A 66 -32.12 4.47 -10.00
C ASN A 66 -33.47 4.38 -10.77
N TRP A 67 -34.19 3.28 -10.61
CA TRP A 67 -35.50 3.05 -11.26
C TRP A 67 -36.52 2.47 -10.29
N PRO A 68 -37.84 2.72 -10.48
CA PRO A 68 -38.46 3.52 -11.54
C PRO A 68 -38.29 5.04 -11.36
N SER A 69 -37.81 5.52 -10.21
CA SER A 69 -37.52 6.94 -9.97
C SER A 69 -36.03 7.19 -9.88
N SER A 70 -35.49 8.05 -10.73
CA SER A 70 -34.10 8.50 -10.67
C SER A 70 -33.84 9.53 -9.55
N ASN A 71 -34.89 10.01 -8.88
CA ASN A 71 -34.84 11.03 -7.82
C ASN A 71 -34.94 10.41 -6.42
N ASP A 72 -34.63 9.12 -6.27
CA ASP A 72 -34.56 8.48 -4.97
C ASP A 72 -33.39 9.07 -4.17
N PRO A 73 -33.63 9.74 -3.02
CA PRO A 73 -32.57 10.42 -2.29
C PRO A 73 -31.52 9.48 -1.73
N MET A 74 -31.91 8.26 -1.32
CA MET A 74 -30.95 7.27 -0.81
C MET A 74 -30.08 6.69 -1.93
N PHE A 75 -30.61 6.57 -3.16
CA PHE A 75 -29.80 6.27 -4.34
C PHE A 75 -28.80 7.38 -4.64
N LEU A 76 -29.28 8.64 -4.64
CA LEU A 76 -28.45 9.82 -4.97
C LEU A 76 -27.31 10.05 -3.98
N HIS A 77 -27.47 9.62 -2.74
CA HIS A 77 -26.42 9.73 -1.72
C HIS A 77 -25.18 8.89 -2.03
N ASN A 78 -25.34 7.75 -2.72
CA ASN A 78 -24.23 6.86 -3.11
C ASN A 78 -24.59 6.05 -4.37
N THR A 79 -24.60 6.72 -5.51
CA THR A 79 -25.03 6.12 -6.79
C THR A 79 -24.09 4.98 -7.23
N GLY A 80 -22.79 5.14 -6.97
CA GLY A 80 -21.76 4.18 -7.42
C GLY A 80 -21.90 2.83 -6.75
N GLU A 81 -21.95 2.78 -5.43
CA GLU A 81 -21.99 1.53 -4.67
C GLU A 81 -23.34 0.84 -4.73
N ASN A 82 -24.46 1.61 -4.73
CA ASN A 82 -25.79 1.09 -4.99
C ASN A 82 -25.86 0.40 -6.37
N SER A 83 -25.33 1.04 -7.42
CA SER A 83 -25.30 0.48 -8.78
C SER A 83 -24.38 -0.73 -8.89
N ALA A 84 -23.24 -0.73 -8.17
CA ALA A 84 -22.29 -1.83 -8.19
C ALA A 84 -22.92 -3.12 -7.62
N ARG A 85 -23.61 -3.05 -6.47
CA ARG A 85 -24.27 -4.22 -5.86
C ARG A 85 -25.48 -4.69 -6.69
N THR A 86 -26.24 -3.76 -7.24
CA THR A 86 -27.34 -4.04 -8.17
C THR A 86 -26.86 -4.83 -9.40
N SER A 87 -25.76 -4.37 -10.01
CA SER A 87 -25.15 -5.01 -11.17
C SER A 87 -24.52 -6.37 -10.82
N TYR A 88 -23.90 -6.48 -9.63
CA TYR A 88 -23.28 -7.72 -9.15
C TYR A 88 -24.29 -8.88 -9.12
N TYR A 89 -25.53 -8.64 -8.71
CA TYR A 89 -26.59 -9.64 -8.70
C TYR A 89 -27.40 -9.68 -10.01
N GLY A 90 -27.22 -8.74 -10.91
CA GLY A 90 -27.99 -8.64 -12.15
C GLY A 90 -29.46 -8.30 -11.90
N VAL A 91 -29.74 -7.51 -10.85
CA VAL A 91 -31.10 -7.09 -10.49
C VAL A 91 -31.64 -6.17 -11.57
N ASN A 92 -32.76 -6.54 -12.17
CA ASN A 92 -33.44 -5.80 -13.25
C ASN A 92 -34.87 -5.37 -12.91
N SER A 93 -35.36 -5.72 -11.73
CA SER A 93 -36.67 -5.33 -11.23
C SER A 93 -36.65 -5.17 -9.73
N VAL A 94 -37.47 -4.25 -9.19
CA VAL A 94 -37.62 -4.02 -7.74
C VAL A 94 -39.10 -4.11 -7.34
N PRO A 95 -39.42 -4.56 -6.12
CA PRO A 95 -38.48 -5.00 -5.07
C PRO A 95 -37.85 -6.37 -5.38
N HIS A 96 -36.58 -6.54 -4.97
CA HIS A 96 -35.86 -7.78 -5.09
C HIS A 96 -35.07 -8.05 -3.80
N VAL A 97 -34.96 -9.31 -3.40
CA VAL A 97 -34.19 -9.70 -2.20
C VAL A 97 -33.29 -10.90 -2.54
N VAL A 98 -32.07 -10.85 -2.02
CA VAL A 98 -31.07 -11.92 -2.10
C VAL A 98 -30.67 -12.32 -0.70
N ILE A 99 -30.66 -13.63 -0.40
CA ILE A 99 -30.14 -14.15 0.87
C ILE A 99 -28.91 -14.99 0.60
N ASP A 100 -27.86 -14.75 1.39
CA ASP A 100 -26.57 -15.44 1.33
C ASP A 100 -25.99 -15.53 -0.10
N GLY A 101 -26.28 -14.52 -0.91
CA GLY A 101 -25.71 -14.31 -2.23
C GLY A 101 -26.31 -15.20 -3.34
N ASN A 102 -26.61 -16.45 -3.05
CA ASN A 102 -27.13 -17.41 -4.03
C ASN A 102 -28.14 -18.43 -3.45
N ARG A 103 -28.47 -18.34 -2.16
CA ARG A 103 -29.39 -19.33 -1.53
C ARG A 103 -30.85 -19.00 -1.72
N PHE A 104 -31.18 -17.73 -1.85
CA PHE A 104 -32.52 -17.26 -2.23
C PHE A 104 -32.36 -15.96 -3.01
N SER A 105 -33.12 -15.82 -4.10
CA SER A 105 -33.12 -14.61 -4.96
C SER A 105 -34.47 -14.50 -5.66
N ASP A 106 -35.34 -13.60 -5.14
CA ASP A 106 -36.71 -13.45 -5.64
C ASP A 106 -37.34 -12.12 -5.15
N ASN A 107 -38.63 -11.95 -5.51
CA ASN A 107 -39.48 -10.90 -4.93
C ASN A 107 -39.65 -11.15 -3.41
N PRO A 108 -39.53 -10.11 -2.54
CA PRO A 108 -39.71 -10.27 -1.09
C PRO A 108 -41.09 -10.81 -0.68
N GLY A 109 -42.12 -10.74 -1.53
CA GLY A 109 -43.40 -11.38 -1.28
C GLY A 109 -43.34 -12.92 -1.22
N ASN A 110 -42.29 -13.53 -1.76
CA ASN A 110 -42.04 -14.97 -1.69
C ASN A 110 -41.15 -15.36 -0.47
N LEU A 111 -40.57 -14.39 0.21
CA LEU A 111 -39.77 -14.61 1.42
C LEU A 111 -40.68 -14.79 2.64
N ASN A 112 -40.42 -15.82 3.44
CA ASN A 112 -41.21 -16.12 4.62
C ASN A 112 -40.37 -16.77 5.74
N GLN A 113 -40.98 -16.89 6.94
CA GLN A 113 -40.30 -17.45 8.13
C GLN A 113 -39.77 -18.87 7.92
N SER A 114 -40.43 -19.70 7.10
CA SER A 114 -39.98 -21.07 6.84
C SER A 114 -38.64 -21.09 6.09
N ILE A 115 -38.45 -20.18 5.13
CA ILE A 115 -37.18 -20.03 4.40
C ILE A 115 -36.06 -19.58 5.37
N ILE A 116 -36.33 -18.57 6.20
CA ILE A 116 -35.36 -18.11 7.20
C ILE A 116 -34.96 -19.25 8.14
N ASN A 117 -35.94 -20.02 8.65
CA ASN A 117 -35.66 -21.15 9.53
C ASN A 117 -34.83 -22.24 8.84
N GLN A 118 -35.08 -22.53 7.56
CA GLN A 118 -34.32 -23.53 6.79
C GLN A 118 -32.88 -23.07 6.54
N LEU A 119 -32.65 -21.80 6.26
CA LEU A 119 -31.33 -21.29 5.96
C LEU A 119 -30.50 -21.04 7.24
N SER A 120 -31.12 -20.60 8.32
CA SER A 120 -30.42 -20.26 9.56
C SER A 120 -29.91 -21.47 10.35
N VAL A 121 -30.34 -22.69 10.03
CA VAL A 121 -29.82 -23.93 10.66
C VAL A 121 -28.63 -24.52 9.91
N LEU A 122 -28.25 -23.94 8.76
CA LEU A 122 -27.06 -24.35 8.06
C LEU A 122 -25.83 -23.92 8.84
N GLU A 123 -24.81 -24.76 8.88
CA GLU A 123 -23.56 -24.44 9.54
C GLU A 123 -22.83 -23.29 8.85
N SER A 124 -22.20 -22.44 9.63
CA SER A 124 -21.24 -21.48 9.12
C SER A 124 -19.82 -22.05 9.19
N PRO A 125 -19.04 -21.97 8.11
CA PRO A 125 -17.67 -22.46 8.10
C PRO A 125 -16.68 -21.50 8.78
N MET A 126 -17.17 -20.38 9.33
CA MET A 126 -16.35 -19.37 10.01
C MET A 126 -17.15 -18.61 11.06
N GLU A 127 -16.44 -18.00 11.99
CA GLU A 127 -16.96 -17.07 12.99
C GLU A 127 -16.53 -15.64 12.60
N MET A 128 -17.40 -14.66 12.83
CA MET A 128 -17.12 -13.24 12.59
C MET A 128 -17.59 -12.40 13.77
N ARG A 129 -16.87 -11.33 14.06
CA ARG A 129 -17.19 -10.34 15.09
C ARG A 129 -17.00 -8.95 14.53
N LEU A 130 -17.87 -8.03 14.91
CA LEU A 130 -17.90 -6.67 14.37
C LEU A 130 -18.32 -5.70 15.47
N THR A 131 -17.64 -4.55 15.52
CA THR A 131 -18.05 -3.37 16.29
C THR A 131 -17.65 -2.10 15.55
N TYR A 132 -18.12 -0.97 16.01
CA TYR A 132 -17.74 0.33 15.46
C TYR A 132 -17.73 1.41 16.52
N GLU A 133 -17.03 2.49 16.23
CA GLU A 133 -17.00 3.74 16.98
C GLU A 133 -17.30 4.91 16.07
N VAL A 134 -17.99 5.93 16.60
CA VAL A 134 -18.27 7.19 15.90
C VAL A 134 -17.58 8.33 16.63
N ASP A 135 -16.66 9.01 15.97
CA ASP A 135 -16.05 10.25 16.43
C ASP A 135 -16.82 11.41 15.78
N GLU A 136 -17.78 11.98 16.52
CA GLU A 136 -18.62 13.08 16.04
C GLU A 136 -17.82 14.36 15.81
N VAL A 137 -16.69 14.56 16.53
CA VAL A 137 -15.85 15.75 16.40
C VAL A 137 -15.07 15.72 15.08
N LYS A 138 -14.54 14.54 14.74
CA LYS A 138 -13.87 14.34 13.45
C LYS A 138 -14.82 13.98 12.32
N ASN A 139 -16.09 13.73 12.63
CA ASN A 139 -17.10 13.27 11.68
C ASN A 139 -16.71 11.95 10.99
N ILE A 140 -16.19 10.99 11.76
CA ILE A 140 -15.66 9.71 11.26
C ILE A 140 -16.35 8.54 11.96
N ILE A 141 -16.67 7.49 11.22
CA ILE A 141 -16.94 6.15 11.77
C ILE A 141 -15.72 5.24 11.54
N THR A 142 -15.33 4.52 12.59
CA THR A 142 -14.31 3.47 12.53
C THR A 142 -14.97 2.13 12.78
N VAL A 143 -14.81 1.18 11.85
CA VAL A 143 -15.41 -0.15 11.92
C VAL A 143 -14.30 -1.18 12.10
N TYR A 144 -14.43 -2.03 13.12
CA TYR A 144 -13.51 -3.11 13.45
C TYR A 144 -14.18 -4.45 13.14
N VAL A 145 -13.55 -5.27 12.31
CA VAL A 145 -14.06 -6.58 11.93
C VAL A 145 -13.00 -7.65 12.11
N MET A 146 -13.39 -8.76 12.70
CA MET A 146 -12.56 -9.95 12.90
C MET A 146 -13.27 -11.17 12.35
N GLY A 147 -12.49 -12.11 11.82
CA GLY A 147 -13.02 -13.40 11.38
C GLY A 147 -12.03 -14.52 11.55
N ARG A 148 -12.55 -15.74 11.83
CA ARG A 148 -11.76 -16.94 12.00
C ARG A 148 -12.41 -18.10 11.24
N ALA A 149 -11.65 -18.76 10.37
CA ALA A 149 -12.08 -19.95 9.65
C ALA A 149 -12.15 -21.17 10.59
N SER A 150 -13.24 -21.93 10.54
CA SER A 150 -13.38 -23.18 11.30
C SER A 150 -13.00 -24.41 10.50
N VAL A 151 -12.95 -24.26 9.18
CA VAL A 151 -12.54 -25.27 8.19
C VAL A 151 -11.74 -24.59 7.09
N ASP A 152 -11.06 -25.37 6.26
CA ASP A 152 -10.38 -24.84 5.07
C ASP A 152 -11.39 -24.20 4.10
N LEU A 153 -11.14 -22.96 3.73
CA LEU A 153 -11.96 -22.18 2.79
C LEU A 153 -11.15 -21.88 1.54
N THR A 154 -11.68 -22.30 0.40
CA THR A 154 -11.02 -22.13 -0.89
C THR A 154 -11.83 -21.22 -1.82
N GLY A 155 -11.15 -20.68 -2.83
CA GLY A 155 -11.74 -19.84 -3.86
C GLY A 155 -11.51 -18.34 -3.63
N SER A 156 -12.27 -17.51 -4.37
CA SER A 156 -12.07 -16.05 -4.38
C SER A 156 -12.82 -15.37 -3.22
N LEU A 157 -12.32 -15.54 -2.00
CA LEU A 157 -12.95 -15.00 -0.80
C LEU A 157 -12.72 -13.49 -0.67
N LYS A 158 -13.78 -12.79 -0.33
CA LYS A 158 -13.76 -11.35 -0.08
C LYS A 158 -14.55 -11.01 1.17
N LEU A 159 -13.97 -10.12 1.98
CA LEU A 159 -14.65 -9.43 3.06
C LEU A 159 -15.35 -8.19 2.49
N TYR A 160 -16.60 -8.03 2.84
CA TYR A 160 -17.38 -6.82 2.61
C TYR A 160 -17.85 -6.25 3.93
N VAL A 161 -17.84 -4.92 4.03
CA VAL A 161 -18.37 -4.19 5.18
C VAL A 161 -19.32 -3.12 4.66
N GLY A 162 -20.51 -3.05 5.22
CA GLY A 162 -21.51 -2.04 4.91
C GLY A 162 -21.83 -1.19 6.13
N VAL A 163 -21.69 0.13 6.01
CA VAL A 163 -22.26 1.10 6.96
C VAL A 163 -23.68 1.38 6.53
N ILE A 164 -24.61 1.28 7.46
CA ILE A 164 -26.04 1.47 7.23
C ILE A 164 -26.63 2.50 8.20
N GLU A 165 -27.75 3.13 7.84
CA GLU A 165 -28.68 3.73 8.80
C GLU A 165 -29.78 2.71 9.11
N LYS A 166 -29.96 2.37 10.40
CA LYS A 166 -30.95 1.39 10.87
C LYS A 166 -32.37 1.82 10.53
N GLU A 167 -32.65 3.09 10.68
CA GLU A 167 -33.96 3.70 10.40
C GLU A 167 -33.79 5.14 9.88
N ILE A 168 -34.48 5.44 8.79
CA ILE A 168 -34.63 6.80 8.26
C ILE A 168 -36.13 7.11 8.18
N HIS A 169 -36.57 8.15 8.87
CA HIS A 169 -37.94 8.62 8.84
C HIS A 169 -38.08 9.97 8.13
N PHE A 170 -38.96 10.04 7.16
CA PHE A 170 -39.31 11.28 6.47
C PHE A 170 -40.66 11.80 6.91
N THR A 171 -40.76 13.09 7.27
CA THR A 171 -42.01 13.76 7.60
C THR A 171 -43.01 13.80 6.43
N SER A 172 -42.48 13.78 5.19
CA SER A 172 -43.22 13.66 3.95
C SER A 172 -42.54 12.59 3.08
N ALA A 173 -43.33 11.77 2.38
CA ALA A 173 -42.76 10.73 1.52
C ALA A 173 -41.78 11.33 0.50
N PRO A 174 -40.55 10.80 0.42
CA PRO A 174 -39.52 11.31 -0.49
C PRO A 174 -39.77 10.91 -1.96
N GLY A 175 -40.74 10.02 -2.21
CA GLY A 175 -41.08 9.54 -3.53
C GLY A 175 -42.57 9.26 -3.68
N PRO A 176 -43.02 8.97 -4.92
CA PRO A 176 -44.46 8.83 -5.23
C PRO A 176 -45.09 7.54 -4.70
N ASN A 177 -44.31 6.57 -4.20
CA ASN A 177 -44.85 5.34 -3.64
C ASN A 177 -45.46 5.50 -2.24
N GLY A 178 -45.18 6.63 -1.57
CA GLY A 178 -45.77 6.99 -0.29
C GLY A 178 -45.06 6.48 0.95
N GLU A 179 -43.98 5.69 0.82
CA GLU A 179 -43.14 5.23 1.93
C GLU A 179 -42.45 6.41 2.62
N ARG A 180 -42.37 6.35 3.95
CA ARG A 180 -41.71 7.38 4.80
C ARG A 180 -40.65 6.78 5.70
N ASP A 181 -40.72 5.47 5.97
CA ASP A 181 -39.85 4.75 6.88
C ASP A 181 -39.02 3.77 6.09
N PHE A 182 -37.70 3.91 6.20
CA PHE A 182 -36.73 3.07 5.47
C PHE A 182 -35.75 2.49 6.49
N TYR A 183 -35.48 1.18 6.37
CA TYR A 183 -34.68 0.44 7.35
C TYR A 183 -33.46 -0.18 6.69
N SER A 184 -32.34 -0.25 7.46
CA SER A 184 -31.07 -0.87 7.01
C SER A 184 -30.53 -0.30 5.69
N VAL A 185 -30.64 1.02 5.51
CA VAL A 185 -30.27 1.72 4.28
C VAL A 185 -28.76 1.80 4.15
N MET A 186 -28.19 1.28 3.05
CA MET A 186 -26.77 1.37 2.75
C MET A 186 -26.32 2.82 2.60
N LYS A 187 -25.28 3.21 3.34
CA LYS A 187 -24.64 4.52 3.27
C LYS A 187 -23.27 4.43 2.60
N LYS A 188 -22.48 3.39 2.97
CA LYS A 188 -21.11 3.20 2.48
C LYS A 188 -20.72 1.73 2.49
N MET A 189 -19.97 1.31 1.46
CA MET A 189 -19.26 0.03 1.43
C MET A 189 -17.77 0.26 1.73
N LEU A 190 -17.19 -0.48 2.66
CA LEU A 190 -15.81 -0.29 3.10
C LEU A 190 -14.90 -1.44 2.66
N PRO A 191 -13.68 -1.15 2.20
CA PRO A 191 -13.21 0.19 1.78
C PRO A 191 -13.91 0.66 0.50
N THR A 192 -14.46 -0.26 -0.28
CA THR A 192 -15.21 -0.05 -1.53
C THR A 192 -16.22 -1.17 -1.77
N SER A 193 -17.12 -1.00 -2.73
CA SER A 193 -18.08 -2.03 -3.15
C SER A 193 -17.45 -3.29 -3.76
N THR A 194 -16.15 -3.29 -4.04
CA THR A 194 -15.42 -4.48 -4.54
C THR A 194 -14.96 -5.43 -3.43
N GLY A 195 -15.01 -4.99 -2.17
CA GLY A 195 -14.58 -5.73 -0.99
C GLY A 195 -13.05 -5.87 -0.88
N THR A 196 -12.61 -6.42 0.24
CA THR A 196 -11.20 -6.75 0.54
C THR A 196 -10.94 -8.22 0.21
N VAL A 197 -9.89 -8.52 -0.55
CA VAL A 197 -9.50 -9.89 -0.88
C VAL A 197 -8.90 -10.55 0.35
N LEU A 198 -9.44 -11.70 0.77
CA LEU A 198 -8.90 -12.51 1.87
C LEU A 198 -7.97 -13.64 1.36
N GLY A 199 -8.19 -14.11 0.11
CA GLY A 199 -7.54 -15.31 -0.38
C GLY A 199 -8.15 -16.60 0.19
N GLU A 200 -7.42 -17.71 0.07
CA GLU A 200 -7.79 -18.96 0.71
C GLU A 200 -7.43 -18.90 2.20
N MET A 201 -8.22 -19.57 3.03
CA MET A 201 -8.01 -19.61 4.48
C MET A 201 -7.99 -21.06 4.95
N ALA A 202 -6.98 -21.46 5.70
CA ALA A 202 -6.97 -22.74 6.37
C ALA A 202 -7.83 -22.73 7.66
N ALA A 203 -8.19 -23.89 8.14
CA ALA A 203 -8.87 -24.00 9.43
C ALA A 203 -8.02 -23.41 10.57
N GLY A 204 -8.56 -22.43 11.28
CA GLY A 204 -7.89 -21.67 12.32
C GLY A 204 -7.33 -20.33 11.85
N ASP A 205 -7.23 -20.08 10.55
CA ASP A 205 -6.79 -18.78 10.04
C ASP A 205 -7.72 -17.67 10.53
N TYR A 206 -7.09 -16.55 10.84
CA TYR A 206 -7.68 -15.39 11.46
C TYR A 206 -7.37 -14.14 10.66
N PHE A 207 -8.28 -13.19 10.64
CA PHE A 207 -8.05 -11.86 10.09
C PHE A 207 -8.66 -10.78 10.99
N THR A 208 -8.04 -9.61 10.96
CA THR A 208 -8.56 -8.35 11.50
C THR A 208 -8.48 -7.27 10.44
N TYR A 209 -9.49 -6.41 10.40
CA TYR A 209 -9.48 -5.21 9.56
C TYR A 209 -10.12 -4.05 10.33
N THR A 210 -9.51 -2.88 10.17
CA THR A 210 -10.06 -1.60 10.64
C THR A 210 -10.31 -0.72 9.43
N PHE A 211 -11.52 -0.21 9.31
CA PHE A 211 -11.91 0.68 8.23
C PHE A 211 -12.43 1.99 8.81
N THR A 212 -12.03 3.10 8.22
CA THR A 212 -12.52 4.44 8.58
C THR A 212 -13.26 5.05 7.40
N TRP A 213 -14.29 5.84 7.69
CA TRP A 213 -15.01 6.60 6.71
C TRP A 213 -15.42 7.96 7.29
N GLU A 214 -15.09 9.03 6.59
CA GLU A 214 -15.62 10.37 6.88
C GLU A 214 -17.09 10.42 6.49
N LEU A 215 -17.95 10.71 7.47
CA LEU A 215 -19.40 10.60 7.33
C LEU A 215 -19.93 11.61 6.32
N ALA A 216 -20.73 11.14 5.38
CA ALA A 216 -21.39 11.96 4.37
C ALA A 216 -22.82 11.48 4.12
N ASN A 217 -23.72 12.42 3.90
CA ASN A 217 -25.13 12.14 3.56
C ASN A 217 -25.85 11.29 4.62
N ILE A 218 -25.56 11.51 5.90
CA ILE A 218 -26.21 10.84 7.03
C ILE A 218 -27.43 11.66 7.45
N TYR A 219 -28.57 10.99 7.65
CA TYR A 219 -29.80 11.62 8.16
C TYR A 219 -29.80 11.70 9.68
N ASN A 220 -29.36 10.61 10.34
CA ASN A 220 -29.29 10.55 11.80
C ASN A 220 -28.10 9.68 12.24
N ILE A 221 -27.13 10.32 12.90
CA ILE A 221 -25.90 9.66 13.36
C ILE A 221 -26.16 8.54 14.39
N ASP A 222 -27.21 8.68 15.23
CA ASP A 222 -27.62 7.67 16.21
C ASP A 222 -28.20 6.40 15.57
N GLN A 223 -28.57 6.49 14.30
CA GLN A 223 -29.06 5.36 13.52
C GLN A 223 -27.97 4.63 12.74
N LEU A 224 -26.71 5.09 12.83
CA LEU A 224 -25.61 4.37 12.21
C LEU A 224 -25.45 2.97 12.82
N ASP A 225 -25.09 2.04 11.97
CA ASP A 225 -24.72 0.66 12.31
C ASP A 225 -23.80 0.11 11.23
N ALA A 226 -23.17 -1.02 11.50
CA ALA A 226 -22.32 -1.70 10.53
C ALA A 226 -22.68 -3.20 10.43
N ILE A 227 -22.54 -3.75 9.24
CA ILE A 227 -22.60 -5.18 8.98
C ILE A 227 -21.37 -5.61 8.19
N ALA A 228 -20.96 -6.86 8.35
CA ALA A 228 -19.88 -7.42 7.54
C ALA A 228 -20.22 -8.84 7.09
N TRP A 229 -19.63 -9.28 5.98
CA TRP A 229 -19.78 -10.65 5.49
C TRP A 229 -18.59 -11.10 4.66
N VAL A 230 -18.34 -12.41 4.67
CA VAL A 230 -17.38 -13.05 3.78
C VAL A 230 -18.12 -13.78 2.66
N GLN A 231 -17.78 -13.46 1.43
CA GLN A 231 -18.43 -13.97 0.23
C GLN A 231 -17.41 -14.52 -0.77
N ASN A 232 -17.71 -15.67 -1.35
CA ASN A 232 -16.99 -16.17 -2.52
C ASN A 232 -17.46 -15.40 -3.75
N SER A 233 -16.60 -14.59 -4.36
CA SER A 233 -16.98 -13.72 -5.46
C SER A 233 -17.29 -14.48 -6.77
N SER A 234 -16.84 -15.73 -6.91
CA SER A 234 -17.09 -16.57 -8.08
C SER A 234 -18.47 -17.26 -8.02
N THR A 235 -18.84 -17.80 -6.85
CA THR A 235 -20.12 -18.51 -6.65
C THR A 235 -21.22 -17.60 -6.10
N LYS A 236 -20.86 -16.44 -5.59
CA LYS A 236 -21.67 -15.49 -4.80
C LYS A 236 -22.11 -16.03 -3.43
N GLU A 237 -21.73 -17.22 -3.05
CA GLU A 237 -22.08 -17.79 -1.75
C GLU A 237 -21.49 -16.95 -0.61
N VAL A 238 -22.33 -16.59 0.37
CA VAL A 238 -21.89 -15.96 1.61
C VAL A 238 -21.62 -17.06 2.64
N TYR A 239 -20.43 -17.05 3.20
CA TYR A 239 -20.02 -18.04 4.19
C TYR A 239 -20.47 -17.66 5.60
N GLN A 240 -20.42 -16.39 5.93
CA GLN A 240 -20.93 -15.83 7.19
C GLN A 240 -21.21 -14.35 7.02
N ALA A 241 -22.21 -13.86 7.75
CA ALA A 241 -22.41 -12.44 8.00
C ALA A 241 -22.38 -12.15 9.50
N CYS A 242 -22.15 -10.90 9.86
CA CYS A 242 -22.27 -10.43 11.23
C CYS A 242 -22.81 -9.00 11.28
N LYS A 243 -23.40 -8.66 12.41
CA LYS A 243 -23.81 -7.31 12.77
C LYS A 243 -22.91 -6.78 13.86
N SER A 244 -22.83 -5.48 13.97
CA SER A 244 -22.12 -4.88 15.10
C SER A 244 -22.73 -5.28 16.43
N SER A 245 -21.88 -5.40 17.44
CA SER A 245 -22.26 -5.65 18.82
C SER A 245 -21.61 -4.62 19.72
N GLN A 246 -22.39 -4.08 20.65
CA GLN A 246 -21.85 -3.23 21.71
C GLN A 246 -21.16 -4.06 22.81
N ASP A 247 -21.58 -5.32 22.96
CA ASP A 247 -20.92 -6.30 23.83
C ASP A 247 -19.82 -7.04 23.06
N PHE A 248 -18.99 -6.29 22.32
CA PHE A 248 -17.92 -6.84 21.52
C PHE A 248 -16.83 -7.45 22.40
N VAL A 249 -16.49 -8.71 22.14
CA VAL A 249 -15.38 -9.42 22.79
C VAL A 249 -14.52 -10.00 21.68
N PRO A 250 -13.22 -9.68 21.59
CA PRO A 250 -12.32 -10.26 20.58
C PRO A 250 -12.13 -11.77 20.77
N PHE A 251 -11.59 -12.47 19.77
CA PHE A 251 -11.39 -13.93 19.82
C PHE A 251 -10.36 -14.35 20.85
N TYR A 252 -9.38 -13.51 21.10
CA TYR A 252 -8.18 -13.80 21.88
C TYR A 252 -8.03 -12.85 23.06
N ALA A 253 -7.27 -13.26 24.04
CA ALA A 253 -6.97 -12.43 25.22
C ALA A 253 -5.72 -11.59 24.99
N ASN A 254 -4.64 -12.20 24.49
CA ASN A 254 -3.39 -11.53 24.15
C ASN A 254 -3.17 -11.66 22.64
N GLU A 255 -3.61 -10.66 21.90
CA GLU A 255 -3.47 -10.58 20.47
C GLU A 255 -3.13 -9.12 20.10
N ALA A 256 -1.99 -8.94 19.51
CA ALA A 256 -1.53 -7.67 18.98
C ALA A 256 -1.05 -7.86 17.55
N CYS A 257 -1.13 -6.85 16.73
CA CYS A 257 -0.62 -6.93 15.38
C CYS A 257 0.19 -5.68 14.99
N VAL A 258 1.03 -5.86 13.99
CA VAL A 258 1.76 -4.79 13.35
C VAL A 258 1.29 -4.63 11.91
N ASN A 259 0.96 -3.38 11.55
CA ASN A 259 0.55 -3.05 10.19
C ASN A 259 0.97 -1.61 9.85
N GLY A 260 0.86 -1.24 8.58
CA GLY A 260 1.06 0.13 8.16
C GLY A 260 2.47 0.66 8.45
N LEU A 261 3.50 0.12 7.78
CA LEU A 261 4.84 0.70 7.77
C LEU A 261 4.82 2.08 7.10
N SER A 262 5.53 3.04 7.69
CA SER A 262 5.63 4.41 7.19
C SER A 262 7.01 5.00 7.48
N ASN A 263 7.27 6.21 6.95
CA ASN A 263 8.56 6.87 7.04
C ASN A 263 9.71 6.02 6.48
N ILE A 264 9.46 5.38 5.33
CA ILE A 264 10.38 4.51 4.60
C ILE A 264 10.46 5.03 3.17
N LYS A 265 11.67 5.12 2.65
CA LYS A 265 11.91 5.47 1.25
C LYS A 265 11.61 4.27 0.33
N SER A 266 11.08 4.51 -0.84
CA SER A 266 10.90 3.45 -1.84
C SER A 266 12.20 3.09 -2.55
N VAL A 267 13.12 4.05 -2.63
CA VAL A 267 14.45 3.89 -3.23
C VAL A 267 15.49 4.50 -2.31
N THR A 268 16.58 3.78 -2.05
CA THR A 268 17.70 4.22 -1.20
C THR A 268 19.05 4.00 -1.86
N CYS A 269 20.01 4.86 -1.58
CA CYS A 269 21.44 4.65 -1.86
C CYS A 269 22.27 4.71 -0.56
N SER A 270 21.73 5.27 0.51
CA SER A 270 22.41 5.34 1.80
C SER A 270 22.26 4.08 2.64
N GLY A 271 21.16 3.37 2.48
CA GLY A 271 20.78 2.26 3.37
C GLY A 271 20.42 2.73 4.78
N VAL A 272 20.03 4.00 4.95
CA VAL A 272 19.63 4.58 6.24
C VAL A 272 18.13 4.84 6.21
N GLU A 273 17.39 4.20 7.12
CA GLU A 273 15.94 4.35 7.28
C GLU A 273 15.57 4.58 8.75
N ALA A 274 14.45 5.27 8.97
CA ALA A 274 13.88 5.47 10.30
C ALA A 274 12.40 5.06 10.31
N PRO A 275 12.11 3.76 10.17
CA PRO A 275 10.76 3.25 9.96
C PRO A 275 9.87 3.47 11.18
N LYS A 276 8.57 3.63 10.92
CA LYS A 276 7.50 3.62 11.91
C LYS A 276 6.49 2.54 11.57
N VAL A 277 5.90 1.94 12.59
CA VAL A 277 4.89 0.89 12.44
C VAL A 277 3.65 1.23 13.26
N VAL A 278 2.48 0.83 12.78
CA VAL A 278 1.25 0.89 13.56
C VAL A 278 1.14 -0.39 14.37
N LEU A 279 1.21 -0.27 15.70
CA LEU A 279 0.93 -1.33 16.67
C LEU A 279 -0.54 -1.25 17.08
N SER A 280 -1.27 -2.35 17.00
CA SER A 280 -2.69 -2.44 17.35
C SER A 280 -2.93 -3.56 18.35
N ASN A 281 -3.82 -3.34 19.31
CA ASN A 281 -4.27 -4.36 20.25
C ASN A 281 -5.64 -4.89 19.83
N TYR A 282 -5.70 -6.14 19.39
CA TYR A 282 -6.96 -6.85 19.08
C TYR A 282 -7.31 -7.93 20.11
N GLY A 283 -6.57 -7.99 21.23
CA GLY A 283 -6.87 -8.82 22.38
C GLY A 283 -7.86 -8.16 23.35
N SER A 284 -8.49 -8.95 24.20
CA SER A 284 -9.35 -8.44 25.28
C SER A 284 -8.56 -7.88 26.47
N ASN A 285 -7.30 -8.31 26.64
CA ASN A 285 -6.40 -7.74 27.61
C ASN A 285 -5.80 -6.44 27.08
N THR A 286 -5.58 -5.47 27.96
CA THR A 286 -4.79 -4.30 27.63
C THR A 286 -3.37 -4.73 27.26
N LEU A 287 -2.85 -4.25 26.13
CA LEU A 287 -1.45 -4.45 25.76
C LEU A 287 -0.59 -3.49 26.57
N THR A 288 0.31 -4.05 27.38
CA THR A 288 1.20 -3.29 28.27
C THR A 288 2.66 -3.37 27.83
N SER A 289 3.03 -4.42 27.11
CA SER A 289 4.40 -4.60 26.60
C SER A 289 4.42 -5.50 25.37
N THR A 290 5.35 -5.23 24.46
CA THR A 290 5.72 -6.11 23.33
C THR A 290 7.09 -5.73 22.80
N ASP A 291 7.78 -6.65 22.12
CA ASP A 291 9.02 -6.37 21.42
C ASP A 291 8.74 -6.31 19.91
N LEU A 292 9.29 -5.27 19.27
CA LEU A 292 9.23 -5.05 17.82
C LEU A 292 10.63 -5.25 17.25
N GLU A 293 10.83 -6.38 16.58
CA GLU A 293 12.10 -6.76 15.96
C GLU A 293 12.11 -6.29 14.51
N VAL A 294 13.13 -5.50 14.13
CA VAL A 294 13.30 -4.95 12.79
C VAL A 294 14.38 -5.71 12.05
N PHE A 295 14.04 -6.31 10.93
CA PHE A 295 14.97 -7.06 10.08
C PHE A 295 15.12 -6.39 8.72
N VAL A 296 16.30 -6.50 8.12
CA VAL A 296 16.52 -6.23 6.70
C VAL A 296 17.24 -7.43 6.08
N ASN A 297 16.66 -7.98 5.00
CA ASN A 297 17.16 -9.17 4.32
C ASN A 297 17.41 -10.37 5.27
N GLY A 298 16.58 -10.48 6.33
CA GLY A 298 16.65 -11.51 7.36
C GLY A 298 17.69 -11.28 8.46
N GLU A 299 18.45 -10.18 8.44
CA GLU A 299 19.36 -9.77 9.51
C GLU A 299 18.66 -8.81 10.48
N LEU A 300 18.79 -9.07 11.78
CA LEU A 300 18.22 -8.22 12.84
C LEU A 300 18.98 -6.89 12.91
N MET A 301 18.30 -5.78 12.64
CA MET A 301 18.85 -4.43 12.69
C MET A 301 18.61 -3.76 14.05
N ASN A 302 17.41 -3.90 14.61
CA ASN A 302 17.03 -3.27 15.86
C ASN A 302 15.94 -4.08 16.58
N THR A 303 15.79 -3.86 17.89
CA THR A 303 14.67 -4.34 18.70
C THR A 303 14.17 -3.19 19.56
N VAL A 304 12.91 -2.85 19.42
CA VAL A 304 12.25 -1.81 20.22
C VAL A 304 11.32 -2.48 21.22
N SER A 305 11.67 -2.46 22.49
CA SER A 305 10.78 -2.91 23.58
C SER A 305 9.76 -1.81 23.86
N TRP A 306 8.56 -1.97 23.34
CA TRP A 306 7.45 -1.07 23.58
C TRP A 306 6.79 -1.37 24.93
N ASN A 307 6.52 -0.32 25.71
CA ASN A 307 5.78 -0.38 26.96
C ASN A 307 4.75 0.74 26.99
N GLY A 308 3.50 0.40 27.28
CA GLY A 308 2.40 1.36 27.22
C GLY A 308 1.12 0.88 27.92
N ASN A 309 0.00 1.37 27.45
CA ASN A 309 -1.32 1.00 27.95
C ASN A 309 -2.33 1.13 26.79
N LEU A 310 -2.25 0.17 25.85
CA LEU A 310 -3.08 0.17 24.65
C LEU A 310 -4.32 -0.68 24.91
N ALA A 311 -5.48 -0.05 24.99
CA ALA A 311 -6.75 -0.73 25.20
C ALA A 311 -7.14 -1.60 24.00
N CYS A 312 -8.09 -2.50 24.16
CA CYS A 312 -8.67 -3.29 23.07
C CYS A 312 -9.13 -2.36 21.94
N LEU A 313 -8.82 -2.71 20.68
CA LEU A 313 -9.08 -1.95 19.44
C LEU A 313 -8.31 -0.63 19.30
N ALA A 314 -7.51 -0.25 20.28
CA ALA A 314 -6.65 0.92 20.16
C ALA A 314 -5.40 0.62 19.33
N SER A 315 -4.87 1.67 18.70
CA SER A 315 -3.65 1.60 17.90
C SER A 315 -2.74 2.79 18.20
N GLU A 316 -1.44 2.57 18.06
CA GLU A 316 -0.42 3.59 18.25
C GLU A 316 0.64 3.47 17.15
N THR A 317 1.19 4.60 16.71
CA THR A 317 2.34 4.59 15.81
C THR A 317 3.63 4.58 16.62
N VAL A 318 4.41 3.52 16.48
CA VAL A 318 5.69 3.32 17.19
C VAL A 318 6.84 3.68 16.26
N ASP A 319 7.75 4.50 16.75
CA ASP A 319 9.02 4.83 16.09
C ASP A 319 10.02 3.69 16.36
N LEU A 320 10.55 3.10 15.28
CA LEU A 320 11.45 1.94 15.39
C LEU A 320 12.92 2.33 15.46
N GLY A 321 13.22 3.65 15.47
CA GLY A 321 14.56 4.19 15.47
C GLY A 321 15.24 4.11 14.10
N GLU A 322 16.42 4.71 14.02
CA GLU A 322 17.23 4.68 12.82
C GLU A 322 17.93 3.32 12.68
N ILE A 323 17.88 2.74 11.48
CA ILE A 323 18.59 1.53 11.09
C ILE A 323 19.50 1.82 9.91
N THR A 324 20.62 1.07 9.83
CA THR A 324 21.56 1.16 8.70
C THR A 324 21.87 -0.24 8.19
N PHE A 325 21.79 -0.43 6.88
CA PHE A 325 22.00 -1.73 6.23
C PHE A 325 22.80 -1.59 4.92
N PRO A 326 23.54 -2.63 4.49
CA PRO A 326 24.12 -2.69 3.15
C PRO A 326 23.03 -2.68 2.09
N VAL A 327 23.15 -1.76 1.11
CA VAL A 327 22.13 -1.63 0.04
C VAL A 327 22.34 -2.72 -0.99
N GLU A 328 21.29 -3.51 -1.24
CA GLU A 328 21.16 -4.46 -2.33
C GLU A 328 20.15 -3.95 -3.38
N GLU A 329 20.00 -4.63 -4.52
CA GLU A 329 19.02 -4.26 -5.56
C GLU A 329 17.59 -4.24 -5.00
N GLN A 330 17.28 -5.20 -4.10
CA GLN A 330 16.01 -5.26 -3.36
C GLN A 330 16.33 -5.55 -1.90
N ASN A 331 15.82 -4.73 -1.00
CA ASN A 331 16.01 -4.86 0.44
C ASN A 331 14.65 -5.09 1.09
N LEU A 332 14.45 -6.27 1.66
CA LEU A 332 13.22 -6.61 2.37
C LEU A 332 13.31 -6.15 3.83
N LEU A 333 12.62 -5.07 4.16
CA LEU A 333 12.40 -4.62 5.53
C LEU A 333 11.22 -5.38 6.12
N GLU A 334 11.41 -6.04 7.24
CA GLU A 334 10.36 -6.74 7.99
C GLU A 334 10.33 -6.25 9.43
N VAL A 335 9.15 -6.06 9.97
CA VAL A 335 8.94 -5.79 11.40
C VAL A 335 8.12 -6.93 11.96
N LYS A 336 8.67 -7.59 12.98
CA LYS A 336 8.05 -8.72 13.66
C LYS A 336 7.75 -8.38 15.11
N LEU A 337 6.51 -8.64 15.50
CA LEU A 337 6.03 -8.51 16.87
C LEU A 337 6.27 -9.79 17.65
N THR A 338 6.73 -9.66 18.90
CA THR A 338 6.97 -10.78 19.82
C THR A 338 6.68 -10.37 21.27
N ASN A 339 6.56 -11.34 22.18
CA ASN A 339 6.41 -11.11 23.64
C ASN A 339 5.20 -10.24 24.03
N VAL A 340 4.01 -10.53 23.50
CA VAL A 340 2.78 -9.81 23.82
C VAL A 340 2.42 -10.00 25.29
N ASN A 341 2.52 -8.94 26.10
CA ASN A 341 2.35 -9.00 27.57
C ASN A 341 3.23 -10.07 28.26
N GLY A 342 4.40 -10.41 27.68
CA GLY A 342 5.28 -11.47 28.17
C GLY A 342 4.89 -12.89 27.78
N GLU A 343 3.88 -13.05 26.94
CA GLU A 343 3.37 -14.33 26.41
C GLU A 343 3.54 -14.42 24.89
N VAL A 344 3.19 -15.57 24.34
CA VAL A 344 3.12 -15.75 22.88
C VAL A 344 1.81 -15.13 22.38
N ASP A 345 1.86 -14.45 21.23
CA ASP A 345 0.65 -13.97 20.56
C ASP A 345 -0.27 -15.14 20.17
N GLU A 346 -1.58 -14.97 20.41
CA GLU A 346 -2.57 -16.04 20.17
C GLU A 346 -2.97 -16.14 18.69
N ALA A 347 -2.60 -15.12 17.84
CA ALA A 347 -2.87 -15.11 16.41
C ALA A 347 -1.65 -14.68 15.55
N PRO A 348 -0.57 -15.47 15.53
CA PRO A 348 0.74 -15.04 14.99
C PRO A 348 0.77 -14.78 13.47
N SER A 349 -0.34 -14.93 12.77
CA SER A 349 -0.41 -14.70 11.31
C SER A 349 -0.34 -13.22 10.91
N ASN A 350 -0.55 -12.28 11.84
CA ASN A 350 -0.51 -10.84 11.64
C ASN A 350 0.60 -10.14 12.45
N ASP A 351 1.55 -10.92 13.01
CA ASP A 351 2.70 -10.42 13.77
C ASP A 351 3.79 -9.83 12.89
N VAL A 352 3.70 -9.96 11.58
CA VAL A 352 4.75 -9.49 10.66
C VAL A 352 4.16 -8.57 9.60
N THR A 353 4.82 -7.43 9.42
CA THR A 353 4.59 -6.54 8.28
C THR A 353 5.89 -6.30 7.54
N SER A 354 5.84 -6.07 6.23
CA SER A 354 7.03 -5.91 5.42
C SER A 354 6.88 -4.83 4.35
N PHE A 355 8.03 -4.31 3.91
CA PHE A 355 8.15 -3.37 2.82
C PHE A 355 9.43 -3.64 2.03
N THR A 356 9.38 -3.58 0.70
CA THR A 356 10.56 -3.75 -0.15
C THR A 356 11.10 -2.38 -0.56
N ILE A 357 12.35 -2.12 -0.19
CA ILE A 357 13.09 -0.91 -0.54
C ILE A 357 14.01 -1.26 -1.71
N THR A 358 13.89 -0.53 -2.82
CA THR A 358 14.75 -0.73 -4.00
C THR A 358 16.07 0.01 -3.81
N GLY A 359 17.19 -0.63 -4.07
CA GLY A 359 18.48 0.05 -4.16
C GLY A 359 18.51 0.99 -5.38
N SER A 360 19.08 2.17 -5.20
CA SER A 360 19.22 3.12 -6.31
C SER A 360 20.06 2.48 -7.44
N PRO A 361 19.61 2.57 -8.69
CA PRO A 361 20.44 2.17 -9.81
C PRO A 361 21.66 3.09 -9.93
N ASP A 362 22.78 2.57 -10.42
CA ASP A 362 23.95 3.40 -10.76
C ASP A 362 23.62 4.34 -11.92
N ILE A 363 23.64 5.62 -11.66
CA ILE A 363 23.37 6.67 -12.65
C ILE A 363 24.68 7.39 -12.96
N VAL A 364 25.33 7.02 -14.07
CA VAL A 364 26.59 7.62 -14.49
C VAL A 364 26.34 8.58 -15.66
N GLY A 365 26.57 9.87 -15.47
CA GLY A 365 26.52 10.91 -16.49
C GLY A 365 25.21 11.02 -17.27
N LYS A 366 24.11 10.46 -16.78
CA LYS A 366 22.81 10.52 -17.44
C LYS A 366 22.09 11.83 -17.11
N THR A 367 21.36 12.35 -18.09
CA THR A 367 20.44 13.46 -17.85
C THR A 367 19.30 13.02 -16.94
N LEU A 368 19.14 13.71 -15.83
CA LEU A 368 18.03 13.52 -14.89
C LEU A 368 16.86 14.42 -15.27
N LYS A 369 15.67 13.85 -15.39
CA LYS A 369 14.42 14.58 -15.65
C LYS A 369 13.43 14.31 -14.51
N LEU A 370 13.12 15.36 -13.75
CA LEU A 370 12.04 15.39 -12.80
C LEU A 370 10.76 15.81 -13.52
N THR A 371 9.69 15.04 -13.34
CA THR A 371 8.34 15.42 -13.77
C THR A 371 7.47 15.52 -12.53
N VAL A 372 6.79 16.66 -12.36
CA VAL A 372 5.77 16.88 -11.34
C VAL A 372 4.49 17.25 -12.06
N ARG A 373 3.46 16.43 -11.95
CA ARG A 373 2.11 16.79 -12.32
C ARG A 373 1.39 17.24 -11.06
N THR A 374 1.05 18.51 -11.01
CA THR A 374 0.29 19.09 -9.89
C THR A 374 -1.13 18.53 -9.84
N ASP A 375 -1.72 18.58 -8.68
CA ASP A 375 -3.14 18.33 -8.48
C ASP A 375 -4.00 19.62 -8.57
N ALA A 376 -5.06 19.73 -7.80
CA ALA A 376 -5.95 20.91 -7.79
C ALA A 376 -5.33 22.12 -7.05
N ASN A 377 -4.37 21.88 -6.14
CA ASN A 377 -3.74 22.87 -5.26
C ASN A 377 -2.22 22.96 -5.53
N PRO A 378 -1.79 23.47 -6.67
CA PRO A 378 -0.38 23.45 -7.09
C PRO A 378 0.56 24.22 -6.15
N GLU A 379 0.06 25.24 -5.47
CA GLU A 379 0.80 26.09 -4.53
C GLU A 379 1.26 25.35 -3.26
N GLU A 380 0.70 24.19 -2.97
CA GLU A 380 1.06 23.35 -1.82
C GLU A 380 2.30 22.50 -2.10
N THR A 381 2.66 22.29 -3.40
CA THR A 381 3.73 21.38 -3.82
C THR A 381 5.06 22.09 -3.97
N THR A 382 6.07 21.63 -3.21
CA THR A 382 7.49 22.03 -3.37
C THR A 382 8.37 20.79 -3.30
N TRP A 383 9.64 20.91 -3.73
CA TRP A 383 10.62 19.83 -3.62
C TRP A 383 12.04 20.37 -3.45
N LYS A 384 12.93 19.52 -2.93
CA LYS A 384 14.37 19.78 -2.87
C LYS A 384 15.17 18.52 -3.14
N VAL A 385 16.43 18.71 -3.59
CA VAL A 385 17.45 17.67 -3.69
C VAL A 385 18.60 18.04 -2.75
N THR A 386 18.94 17.15 -1.84
CA THR A 386 19.99 17.33 -0.84
C THR A 386 21.10 16.30 -1.07
N HIS A 387 22.36 16.73 -1.13
CA HIS A 387 23.50 15.81 -1.15
C HIS A 387 23.73 15.23 0.25
N LEU A 388 23.54 13.92 0.44
CA LEU A 388 23.56 13.31 1.77
C LEU A 388 24.91 13.38 2.46
N GLY A 389 26.01 13.30 1.72
CA GLY A 389 27.36 13.36 2.29
C GLY A 389 27.76 14.75 2.84
N THR A 390 27.15 15.83 2.32
CA THR A 390 27.46 17.21 2.74
C THR A 390 26.31 17.89 3.48
N GLY A 391 25.09 17.39 3.34
CA GLY A 391 23.86 18.02 3.83
C GLY A 391 23.44 19.28 3.06
N GLU A 392 24.08 19.59 1.92
CA GLU A 392 23.79 20.76 1.11
C GLU A 392 22.56 20.53 0.22
N VAL A 393 21.62 21.47 0.21
CA VAL A 393 20.53 21.51 -0.78
C VAL A 393 21.11 22.00 -2.10
N VAL A 394 21.20 21.10 -3.08
CA VAL A 394 21.80 21.40 -4.39
C VAL A 394 20.78 21.89 -5.39
N LEU A 395 19.52 21.50 -5.26
CA LEU A 395 18.42 21.91 -6.14
C LEU A 395 17.11 21.99 -5.33
N GLU A 396 16.23 22.90 -5.74
CA GLU A 396 14.89 23.03 -5.18
C GLU A 396 13.92 23.58 -6.24
N GLY A 397 12.61 23.35 -6.07
CA GLY A 397 11.58 23.85 -6.98
C GLY A 397 10.20 23.92 -6.36
N GLY A 398 9.29 24.54 -7.10
CA GLY A 398 7.97 24.93 -6.58
C GLY A 398 8.05 26.22 -5.71
N PRO A 399 6.93 26.68 -5.09
CA PRO A 399 5.60 26.18 -5.38
C PRO A 399 5.17 26.43 -6.84
N TYR A 400 4.19 25.66 -7.30
CA TYR A 400 3.67 25.77 -8.66
C TYR A 400 2.40 26.64 -8.70
N ASP A 401 1.98 27.06 -9.91
CA ASP A 401 0.87 28.02 -10.09
C ASP A 401 -0.31 27.48 -10.91
N THR A 402 -0.11 26.37 -11.64
CA THR A 402 -1.14 25.84 -12.54
C THR A 402 -1.63 24.46 -12.08
N PRO A 403 -2.94 24.32 -11.80
CA PRO A 403 -3.54 23.05 -11.38
C PRO A 403 -3.52 21.99 -12.51
N ASN A 404 -3.37 20.72 -12.12
CA ASN A 404 -3.41 19.57 -13.02
C ASN A 404 -2.45 19.67 -14.22
N HIS A 405 -1.32 20.36 -14.03
CA HIS A 405 -0.34 20.66 -15.08
C HIS A 405 0.93 19.80 -14.92
N ASN A 406 1.57 19.43 -16.05
CA ASN A 406 2.85 18.72 -16.05
C ASN A 406 4.00 19.71 -16.12
N TYR A 407 4.80 19.77 -15.07
CA TYR A 407 6.10 20.43 -15.06
C TYR A 407 7.18 19.39 -15.30
N THR A 408 8.16 19.71 -16.14
CA THR A 408 9.31 18.83 -16.38
C THR A 408 10.59 19.66 -16.28
N GLU A 409 11.45 19.26 -15.37
CA GLU A 409 12.70 19.96 -15.08
C GLU A 409 13.90 19.02 -15.33
N THR A 410 14.98 19.59 -15.87
CA THR A 410 16.25 18.89 -16.00
C THR A 410 17.08 19.19 -14.77
N LEU A 411 17.36 18.18 -13.95
CA LEU A 411 18.20 18.32 -12.77
C LEU A 411 19.68 18.25 -13.19
N VAL A 412 20.44 19.29 -12.90
CA VAL A 412 21.88 19.35 -13.16
C VAL A 412 22.62 19.06 -11.86
N ILE A 413 23.09 17.84 -11.73
CA ILE A 413 23.91 17.39 -10.57
C ILE A 413 25.39 17.49 -10.99
N THR A 414 26.20 18.16 -10.18
CA THR A 414 27.60 18.45 -10.49
C THR A 414 28.62 17.68 -9.66
N GLY A 415 28.15 16.87 -8.68
CA GLY A 415 29.01 16.05 -7.81
C GLY A 415 28.60 14.58 -7.84
N ASP A 416 29.56 13.72 -7.47
CA ASP A 416 29.28 12.30 -7.22
C ASP A 416 28.67 12.14 -5.83
N GLY A 417 27.76 11.18 -5.66
CA GLY A 417 27.25 10.82 -4.35
C GLY A 417 25.82 10.31 -4.31
N CYS A 418 25.36 10.13 -3.10
CA CYS A 418 23.98 9.79 -2.79
C CYS A 418 23.20 11.07 -2.47
N TYR A 419 22.05 11.22 -3.09
CA TYR A 419 21.18 12.39 -3.02
C TYR A 419 19.80 11.99 -2.50
N ASP A 420 19.24 12.82 -1.63
CA ASP A 420 17.86 12.74 -1.20
C ASP A 420 16.98 13.72 -2.00
N PHE A 421 15.97 13.19 -2.67
CA PHE A 421 14.90 13.98 -3.25
C PHE A 421 13.71 13.95 -2.30
N THR A 422 13.34 15.07 -1.73
CA THR A 422 12.13 15.20 -0.91
C THR A 422 11.11 16.10 -1.60
N ILE A 423 9.88 15.61 -1.77
CA ILE A 423 8.71 16.39 -2.18
C ILE A 423 7.83 16.70 -0.95
N TYR A 424 7.28 17.88 -0.91
CA TYR A 424 6.43 18.38 0.17
C TYR A 424 5.06 18.76 -0.35
N ASP A 425 4.07 18.58 0.49
CA ASP A 425 2.68 19.02 0.29
C ASP A 425 2.19 19.75 1.55
N ALA A 426 1.94 21.03 1.44
CA ALA A 426 1.51 21.86 2.58
C ALA A 426 0.07 21.58 3.03
N GLY A 427 -0.74 20.95 2.18
CA GLY A 427 -2.10 20.50 2.48
C GLY A 427 -2.17 19.21 3.28
N GLY A 428 -1.07 18.44 3.34
CA GLY A 428 -0.98 17.19 4.09
C GLY A 428 -1.76 16.03 3.48
N ASN A 429 -2.09 16.11 2.19
CA ASN A 429 -2.86 15.08 1.47
C ASN A 429 -2.14 14.49 0.25
N GLY A 430 -0.89 14.92 0.00
CA GLY A 430 -0.06 14.54 -1.11
C GLY A 430 -0.61 14.99 -2.46
N LEU A 431 -0.16 14.35 -3.54
CA LEU A 431 -0.64 14.67 -4.88
C LEU A 431 -1.95 13.94 -5.18
N THR A 432 -3.08 14.60 -4.94
CA THR A 432 -4.42 14.03 -5.13
C THR A 432 -4.83 13.92 -6.62
N GLY A 433 -5.95 13.25 -6.88
CA GLY A 433 -6.55 13.15 -8.21
C GLY A 433 -5.58 12.59 -9.26
N SER A 434 -5.22 13.41 -10.26
CA SER A 434 -4.28 13.04 -11.32
C SER A 434 -2.82 13.45 -11.04
N GLY A 435 -2.55 14.02 -9.86
CA GLY A 435 -1.20 14.42 -9.45
C GLY A 435 -0.26 13.21 -9.33
N ILE A 436 0.99 13.39 -9.72
CA ILE A 436 2.05 12.38 -9.67
C ILE A 436 3.41 13.06 -9.84
N TYR A 437 4.45 12.51 -9.23
CA TYR A 437 5.82 12.92 -9.53
C TYR A 437 6.69 11.73 -9.93
N GLY A 438 7.84 11.98 -10.55
CA GLY A 438 8.82 10.93 -10.84
C GLY A 438 10.11 11.46 -11.40
N LEU A 439 11.22 10.79 -11.07
CA LEU A 439 12.55 11.04 -11.57
C LEU A 439 12.93 9.97 -12.60
N LYS A 440 13.50 10.40 -13.73
CA LYS A 440 14.06 9.53 -14.75
C LYS A 440 15.51 9.87 -15.04
N ALA A 441 16.33 8.83 -15.23
CA ALA A 441 17.70 8.90 -15.74
C ALA A 441 17.73 8.37 -17.18
N GLY A 442 17.71 9.28 -18.16
CA GLY A 442 17.48 8.92 -19.57
C GLY A 442 16.09 8.29 -19.75
N SER A 443 16.02 7.01 -20.15
CA SER A 443 14.76 6.27 -20.31
C SER A 443 14.34 5.48 -19.06
N THR A 444 15.23 5.34 -18.06
CA THR A 444 14.98 4.53 -16.85
C THR A 444 14.27 5.37 -15.80
N THR A 445 13.16 4.87 -15.26
CA THR A 445 12.53 5.45 -14.08
C THR A 445 13.36 5.10 -12.85
N VAL A 446 13.76 6.10 -12.07
CA VAL A 446 14.47 5.93 -10.80
C VAL A 446 13.47 5.73 -9.69
N PHE A 447 12.53 6.65 -9.56
CA PHE A 447 11.39 6.53 -8.63
C PHE A 447 10.18 7.31 -9.15
N SER A 448 9.01 7.04 -8.57
CA SER A 448 7.79 7.83 -8.77
C SER A 448 6.84 7.63 -7.60
N GLY A 449 6.01 8.63 -7.31
CA GLY A 449 5.05 8.59 -6.21
C GLY A 449 3.90 9.57 -6.41
N LYS A 450 2.88 9.45 -5.54
CA LYS A 450 1.75 10.39 -5.47
C LYS A 450 1.01 10.38 -4.13
N SER A 451 1.02 9.24 -3.43
CA SER A 451 0.20 9.02 -2.22
C SER A 451 1.09 9.13 -0.98
N PHE A 452 1.27 10.34 -0.51
CA PHE A 452 1.97 10.68 0.73
C PHE A 452 1.11 11.68 1.52
N LYS A 453 1.55 12.11 2.68
CA LYS A 453 0.91 13.18 3.48
C LYS A 453 1.66 14.50 3.27
N ASP A 454 2.37 14.94 4.31
CA ASP A 454 3.09 16.22 4.29
C ASP A 454 4.36 16.16 3.42
N SER A 455 4.98 14.99 3.29
CA SER A 455 6.19 14.80 2.47
C SER A 455 6.46 13.34 2.16
N GLU A 456 7.24 13.12 1.10
CA GLU A 456 7.82 11.83 0.71
C GLU A 456 9.25 12.03 0.24
N SER A 457 10.15 11.09 0.61
CA SER A 457 11.56 11.13 0.28
C SER A 457 12.00 9.88 -0.48
N ASN A 458 12.87 10.05 -1.46
CA ASN A 458 13.51 8.97 -2.21
C ASN A 458 14.95 9.33 -2.51
N GLU A 459 15.84 8.37 -2.45
CA GLU A 459 17.25 8.60 -2.69
C GLU A 459 17.68 8.12 -4.07
N PHE A 460 18.75 8.71 -4.60
CA PHE A 460 19.38 8.24 -5.82
C PHE A 460 20.89 8.46 -5.79
N SER A 461 21.65 7.49 -6.32
CA SER A 461 23.08 7.60 -6.54
C SER A 461 23.34 8.28 -7.90
N TYR A 462 24.30 9.20 -7.93
CA TYR A 462 24.72 9.85 -9.16
C TYR A 462 26.24 9.96 -9.24
N GLU A 463 26.81 9.60 -10.40
CA GLU A 463 28.22 9.80 -10.71
C GLU A 463 28.35 10.70 -11.94
N VAL A 464 29.14 11.74 -11.82
CA VAL A 464 29.48 12.63 -12.93
C VAL A 464 30.44 11.89 -13.87
N THR A 465 30.13 11.82 -15.14
CA THR A 465 31.15 11.37 -16.09
C THR A 465 32.27 12.41 -16.09
N ALA A 466 33.49 11.98 -15.80
CA ALA A 466 34.65 12.81 -16.09
C ALA A 466 34.69 13.04 -17.60
N ASN A 467 34.04 14.09 -18.06
CA ASN A 467 34.31 14.59 -19.39
C ASN A 467 35.73 15.19 -19.37
N VAL A 468 36.68 14.46 -19.92
CA VAL A 468 37.84 15.11 -20.50
C VAL A 468 37.26 15.84 -21.71
N GLU A 469 36.91 17.13 -21.56
CA GLU A 469 36.74 17.99 -22.70
C GLU A 469 38.06 17.96 -23.49
N GLU A 470 38.13 17.20 -24.60
CA GLU A 470 39.08 17.49 -25.64
C GLU A 470 38.69 18.88 -26.13
N THR A 471 39.37 19.92 -25.64
CA THR A 471 39.32 21.25 -26.20
C THR A 471 39.86 21.16 -27.65
N LEU A 472 38.94 21.00 -28.60
CA LEU A 472 39.21 21.04 -30.05
C LEU A 472 39.54 22.49 -30.50
N ASN A 473 40.49 23.12 -29.82
CA ASN A 473 41.20 24.29 -30.32
C ASN A 473 42.68 23.93 -30.46
N ALA A 474 42.95 22.78 -31.11
CA ALA A 474 44.32 22.39 -31.37
C ALA A 474 44.90 23.27 -32.49
N THR A 475 45.73 24.23 -32.09
CA THR A 475 46.70 24.89 -32.97
C THR A 475 47.85 23.94 -33.31
N THR A 476 47.83 22.72 -32.78
CA THR A 476 48.86 21.69 -32.90
C THR A 476 48.30 20.47 -33.62
N ALA A 477 48.88 20.05 -34.71
CA ALA A 477 48.55 18.80 -35.41
C ALA A 477 49.67 17.78 -35.21
N ILE A 478 49.28 16.55 -34.75
CA ILE A 478 50.22 15.45 -34.53
C ILE A 478 49.79 14.25 -35.38
N TYR A 479 50.57 13.91 -36.38
CA TYR A 479 50.22 12.85 -37.34
C TYR A 479 51.43 12.13 -37.94
N PRO A 480 51.22 10.89 -38.45
CA PRO A 480 50.04 10.05 -38.35
C PRO A 480 49.89 9.43 -36.97
N ASN A 481 48.65 9.27 -36.54
CA ASN A 481 48.31 8.56 -35.29
C ASN A 481 47.24 7.49 -35.61
N PRO A 482 47.54 6.18 -35.57
CA PRO A 482 48.84 5.54 -35.20
C PRO A 482 49.96 5.77 -36.17
N THR A 483 51.22 5.79 -35.67
CA THR A 483 52.46 5.82 -36.48
C THR A 483 53.20 4.51 -36.45
N THR A 484 53.93 4.24 -37.55
CA THR A 484 54.89 3.08 -37.63
C THR A 484 56.34 3.53 -37.66
N GLY A 485 56.61 4.86 -37.49
CA GLY A 485 57.93 5.43 -37.53
C GLY A 485 57.91 6.93 -37.30
N ILE A 486 57.97 7.71 -38.37
CA ILE A 486 58.04 9.19 -38.29
C ILE A 486 56.70 9.74 -37.81
N LEU A 487 56.76 10.57 -36.80
CA LEU A 487 55.66 11.39 -36.30
C LEU A 487 55.94 12.84 -36.62
N ASN A 488 54.95 13.52 -37.23
CA ASN A 488 55.02 14.95 -37.51
C ASN A 488 54.22 15.68 -36.43
N ILE A 489 54.80 16.77 -35.94
CA ILE A 489 54.17 17.66 -34.96
C ILE A 489 54.20 19.07 -35.58
N GLU A 490 53.04 19.57 -35.96
CA GLU A 490 52.87 20.95 -36.43
C GLU A 490 52.34 21.78 -35.27
N SER A 491 53.00 22.91 -34.99
CA SER A 491 52.64 23.84 -33.92
C SER A 491 52.66 25.27 -34.43
N ASP A 492 51.85 26.14 -33.82
CA ASP A 492 51.91 27.57 -34.11
C ASP A 492 53.03 28.21 -33.25
N GLY A 493 54.09 28.66 -33.93
CA GLY A 493 55.27 29.25 -33.31
C GLY A 493 56.20 28.24 -32.62
N GLU A 494 57.12 28.76 -31.79
CA GLU A 494 58.05 27.93 -30.99
C GLU A 494 57.35 27.35 -29.76
N GLN A 495 57.28 26.01 -29.73
CA GLN A 495 56.66 25.26 -28.62
C GLN A 495 57.60 24.18 -28.10
N MET A 496 57.59 23.98 -26.78
CA MET A 496 58.27 22.83 -26.14
C MET A 496 57.46 21.57 -26.42
N VAL A 497 58.14 20.54 -26.96
CA VAL A 497 57.58 19.20 -27.17
C VAL A 497 58.20 18.23 -26.19
N THR A 498 57.38 17.57 -25.41
CA THR A 498 57.81 16.54 -24.46
C THR A 498 57.00 15.27 -24.71
N ILE A 499 57.70 14.10 -24.75
CA ILE A 499 57.05 12.79 -24.94
C ILE A 499 57.25 11.96 -23.70
N TYR A 500 56.13 11.42 -23.18
CA TYR A 500 56.10 10.51 -22.04
C TYR A 500 55.65 9.11 -22.47
N ASN A 501 56.25 8.07 -21.92
CA ASN A 501 55.73 6.69 -22.04
C ASN A 501 54.62 6.48 -21.02
N MET A 502 53.98 5.29 -21.08
CA MET A 502 52.87 4.92 -20.18
C MET A 502 53.28 4.78 -18.68
N ALA A 503 54.59 4.71 -18.40
CA ALA A 503 55.08 4.76 -17.01
C ALA A 503 55.33 6.18 -16.50
N GLY A 504 54.96 7.21 -17.29
CA GLY A 504 55.18 8.63 -16.97
C GLY A 504 56.62 9.10 -17.13
N GLN A 505 57.52 8.28 -17.70
CA GLN A 505 58.89 8.66 -17.92
C GLN A 505 59.01 9.49 -19.17
N ARG A 506 59.72 10.61 -19.10
CA ARG A 506 60.03 11.45 -20.23
C ARG A 506 61.07 10.75 -21.12
N VAL A 507 60.70 10.51 -22.39
CA VAL A 507 61.55 9.81 -23.37
C VAL A 507 62.10 10.76 -24.44
N TYR A 508 61.48 11.94 -24.61
CA TYR A 508 61.95 12.97 -25.51
C TYR A 508 61.62 14.37 -24.96
N GLU A 509 62.47 15.34 -25.24
CA GLU A 509 62.24 16.77 -25.01
C GLU A 509 62.97 17.58 -26.09
N GLY A 510 62.26 18.53 -26.73
CA GLY A 510 62.81 19.37 -27.77
C GLY A 510 61.88 20.54 -28.11
N MET A 511 62.39 21.49 -28.88
CA MET A 511 61.60 22.63 -29.36
C MET A 511 61.10 22.34 -30.77
N SER A 512 59.82 22.64 -31.03
CA SER A 512 59.24 22.76 -32.35
C SER A 512 59.19 24.22 -32.76
N SER A 513 59.65 24.53 -33.98
CA SER A 513 59.54 25.88 -34.55
C SER A 513 58.62 25.88 -35.76
N GLY A 514 57.41 25.32 -35.60
CA GLY A 514 56.38 25.17 -36.64
C GLY A 514 56.18 23.76 -37.13
N ASN A 515 57.24 22.98 -37.44
CA ASN A 515 57.15 21.58 -37.82
C ASN A 515 58.33 20.79 -37.25
N LEU A 516 58.04 19.72 -36.51
CA LEU A 516 59.03 18.85 -35.88
C LEU A 516 58.75 17.41 -36.31
N GLN A 517 59.78 16.70 -36.80
CA GLN A 517 59.69 15.28 -37.10
C GLN A 517 60.45 14.46 -36.06
N ILE A 518 59.80 13.42 -35.51
CA ILE A 518 60.41 12.54 -34.52
C ILE A 518 60.30 11.11 -35.02
N ASP A 519 61.43 10.37 -35.04
CA ASP A 519 61.39 8.95 -35.32
C ASP A 519 61.04 8.16 -34.06
N MET A 520 59.81 7.74 -33.98
CA MET A 520 59.23 7.03 -32.85
C MET A 520 59.72 5.59 -32.75
N LYS A 521 60.37 5.03 -33.79
CA LYS A 521 60.97 3.68 -33.73
C LYS A 521 62.05 3.56 -32.67
N ALA A 522 62.72 4.67 -32.36
CA ALA A 522 63.73 4.72 -31.31
C ALA A 522 63.19 4.43 -29.90
N TYR A 523 61.85 4.57 -29.70
CA TYR A 523 61.19 4.42 -28.39
C TYR A 523 60.38 3.12 -28.28
N GLY A 524 60.20 2.38 -29.40
CA GLY A 524 59.48 1.12 -29.48
C GLY A 524 57.97 1.27 -29.66
N ALA A 525 57.31 0.13 -29.96
CA ALA A 525 55.85 0.09 -30.06
C ALA A 525 55.20 0.32 -28.69
N GLY A 526 54.15 1.14 -28.65
CA GLY A 526 53.48 1.48 -27.40
C GLY A 526 52.57 2.69 -27.51
N ILE A 527 52.02 3.10 -26.37
CA ILE A 527 51.22 4.37 -26.26
C ILE A 527 52.08 5.42 -25.58
N TYR A 528 52.06 6.61 -26.15
CA TYR A 528 52.80 7.75 -25.66
C TYR A 528 51.89 8.97 -25.48
N ALA A 529 52.16 9.77 -24.46
CA ALA A 529 51.58 11.08 -24.29
C ALA A 529 52.56 12.13 -24.82
N ILE A 530 52.14 12.93 -25.81
CA ILE A 530 52.95 13.96 -26.41
C ILE A 530 52.36 15.31 -25.98
N GLN A 531 53.16 16.04 -25.26
CA GLN A 531 52.84 17.39 -24.79
C GLN A 531 53.53 18.41 -25.72
N VAL A 532 52.76 19.37 -26.23
CA VAL A 532 53.24 20.49 -27.06
C VAL A 532 52.73 21.79 -26.42
N GLY A 533 53.60 22.52 -25.75
CA GLY A 533 53.18 23.65 -24.94
C GLY A 533 52.24 23.22 -23.79
N SER A 534 51.01 23.71 -23.81
CA SER A 534 49.95 23.33 -22.86
C SER A 534 49.08 22.16 -23.33
N GLU A 535 49.19 21.74 -24.62
CA GLU A 535 48.35 20.69 -25.18
C GLU A 535 49.00 19.31 -25.04
N THR A 536 48.20 18.27 -24.74
CA THR A 536 48.68 16.91 -24.66
C THR A 536 47.83 15.99 -25.53
N GLN A 537 48.47 15.23 -26.40
CA GLN A 537 47.79 14.26 -27.27
C GLN A 537 48.37 12.84 -27.11
N ARG A 538 47.50 11.85 -27.11
CA ARG A 538 47.86 10.44 -27.09
C ARG A 538 48.23 9.97 -28.51
N VAL A 539 49.40 9.34 -28.64
CA VAL A 539 49.87 8.75 -29.90
C VAL A 539 50.14 7.23 -29.70
N VAL A 540 49.72 6.47 -30.70
CA VAL A 540 49.97 5.00 -30.74
C VAL A 540 51.07 4.73 -31.75
N VAL A 541 52.16 4.09 -31.33
CA VAL A 541 53.29 3.60 -32.15
C VAL A 541 53.12 2.10 -32.35
N LYS A 542 53.06 1.64 -33.60
CA LYS A 542 52.91 0.23 -34.02
C LYS A 542 54.23 -0.43 -34.33
#